data_be142969ccf2c8ff5000c5f08d8c0320
#
_entry.id   be142969ccf2c8ff5000c5f08d8c0320
#
_cell.length_a   1.000
_cell.length_b   1.000
_cell.length_c   1.000
_cell.angle_alpha   90.00
_cell.angle_beta   90.00
_cell.angle_gamma   90.00
#
_symmetry.space_group_name_H-M   'P 1'
#
loop_
_entity.id
_entity.type
_entity.pdbx_description
1 polymer ?
#
loop_
_entity_poly.entity_id
_entity_poly.type
_entity_poly.pdbx_seq_one_letter_code
_entity_poly.pdbx_strand_id
1 'polypeptide(L)'
;MKSLFGIIFTAAIVCAAAGVLSAGAAKKPVQINLKSPSFTNMGAIPVTFSCDGSDIPPALYWYPAPKGVKSYVLICDDPDAPGGTWVHWVLYNIPPTATNTTQGMADKSKYNNGMMSAKNSWGAFGYGGPCPPSGTHRYFFKLYALDIAPKMPMGSSLSQIKKAMKGHIIGYGELIGTFKR
;
A
#
# COMPACT_ATOMS: atom_id res chain seq x y z
N MET A 1 23.49 85.14 -14.93
CA MET A 1 22.87 84.10 -15.78
C MET A 1 23.38 82.76 -15.29
N LYS A 2 22.59 82.03 -14.52
CA LYS A 2 22.93 80.65 -14.02
C LYS A 2 21.82 79.72 -14.49
N SER A 3 22.18 78.81 -15.37
CA SER A 3 21.31 77.76 -15.92
C SER A 3 21.27 76.58 -14.93
N LEU A 4 20.07 76.21 -14.46
CA LEU A 4 19.84 74.98 -13.68
C LEU A 4 19.47 73.84 -14.67
N PHE A 5 20.29 72.81 -14.74
CA PHE A 5 19.96 71.57 -15.39
C PHE A 5 19.24 70.68 -14.38
N GLY A 6 17.95 70.37 -14.62
CA GLY A 6 17.18 69.39 -13.85
C GLY A 6 17.43 67.99 -14.40
N ILE A 7 17.91 67.11 -13.55
CA ILE A 7 18.08 65.65 -13.84
C ILE A 7 16.78 64.95 -13.45
N ILE A 8 16.08 64.40 -14.44
CA ILE A 8 14.90 63.58 -14.23
C ILE A 8 15.35 62.13 -14.01
N PHE A 9 15.16 61.60 -12.79
CA PHE A 9 15.34 60.16 -12.50
C PHE A 9 14.05 59.44 -12.85
N THR A 10 14.08 58.64 -13.89
CA THR A 10 13.03 57.65 -14.18
C THR A 10 13.25 56.39 -13.38
N ALA A 11 12.42 56.18 -12.37
CA ALA A 11 12.42 54.91 -11.60
C ALA A 11 11.72 53.81 -12.43
N ALA A 12 12.48 52.83 -12.87
CA ALA A 12 11.93 51.60 -13.48
C ALA A 12 11.36 50.67 -12.39
N ILE A 13 10.05 50.54 -12.37
CA ILE A 13 9.36 49.54 -11.51
C ILE A 13 9.52 48.18 -12.14
N VAL A 14 10.37 47.33 -11.55
CA VAL A 14 10.49 45.92 -11.91
C VAL A 14 9.34 45.17 -11.22
N CYS A 15 8.28 44.85 -11.97
CA CYS A 15 7.22 43.96 -11.53
C CYS A 15 7.75 42.51 -11.50
N ALA A 16 8.14 42.03 -10.33
CA ALA A 16 8.43 40.63 -10.13
C ALA A 16 7.12 39.82 -10.14
N ALA A 17 6.83 39.13 -11.23
CA ALA A 17 5.73 38.20 -11.30
C ALA A 17 6.05 36.99 -10.40
N ALA A 18 5.47 36.94 -9.20
CA ALA A 18 5.49 35.79 -8.36
C ALA A 18 4.65 34.68 -9.02
N GLY A 19 5.34 33.71 -9.63
CA GLY A 19 4.71 32.51 -10.17
C GLY A 19 4.11 31.70 -9.01
N VAL A 20 2.79 31.71 -8.89
CA VAL A 20 2.06 30.81 -7.97
C VAL A 20 2.22 29.39 -8.49
N LEU A 21 3.13 28.61 -7.89
CA LEU A 21 3.16 27.16 -8.08
C LEU A 21 1.83 26.61 -7.54
N SER A 22 0.90 26.31 -8.44
CA SER A 22 -0.30 25.54 -8.13
C SER A 22 0.13 24.16 -7.68
N ALA A 23 0.11 23.90 -6.38
CA ALA A 23 0.22 22.55 -5.87
C ALA A 23 -1.01 21.78 -6.39
N GLY A 24 -0.80 20.96 -7.43
CA GLY A 24 -1.85 20.12 -8.00
C GLY A 24 -2.49 19.29 -6.89
N ALA A 25 -3.80 19.43 -6.71
CA ALA A 25 -4.57 18.63 -5.75
C ALA A 25 -4.27 17.13 -5.97
N ALA A 26 -3.80 16.45 -4.93
CA ALA A 26 -3.50 15.02 -5.00
C ALA A 26 -4.76 14.27 -5.49
N LYS A 27 -4.66 13.62 -6.63
CA LYS A 27 -5.76 12.85 -7.21
C LYS A 27 -6.18 11.76 -6.23
N LYS A 28 -7.47 11.68 -5.88
CA LYS A 28 -8.00 10.61 -5.03
C LYS A 28 -7.69 9.25 -5.68
N PRO A 29 -7.14 8.28 -4.92
CA PRO A 29 -6.86 6.96 -5.46
C PRO A 29 -8.11 6.29 -6.06
N VAL A 30 -7.94 5.58 -7.17
CA VAL A 30 -9.01 4.80 -7.81
C VAL A 30 -9.39 3.64 -6.89
N GLN A 31 -10.68 3.40 -6.72
CA GLN A 31 -11.17 2.25 -5.95
C GLN A 31 -10.89 0.96 -6.72
N ILE A 32 -10.23 0.00 -6.06
CA ILE A 32 -9.97 -1.35 -6.56
C ILE A 32 -10.90 -2.31 -5.80
N ASN A 33 -11.61 -3.18 -6.51
CA ASN A 33 -12.37 -4.26 -5.88
C ASN A 33 -11.41 -5.39 -5.52
N LEU A 34 -11.05 -5.48 -4.25
CA LEU A 34 -10.27 -6.61 -3.70
C LEU A 34 -11.24 -7.62 -3.11
N LYS A 35 -11.13 -8.88 -3.52
CA LYS A 35 -12.02 -9.96 -3.12
C LYS A 35 -11.27 -11.26 -2.87
N SER A 36 -11.92 -12.20 -2.17
CA SER A 36 -11.50 -13.59 -2.03
C SER A 36 -12.63 -14.53 -2.45
N PRO A 37 -12.35 -15.68 -3.05
CA PRO A 37 -13.36 -16.72 -3.25
C PRO A 37 -13.71 -17.44 -1.93
N SER A 38 -12.89 -17.29 -0.89
CA SER A 38 -12.99 -18.04 0.36
C SER A 38 -13.84 -17.35 1.43
N PHE A 39 -13.97 -16.01 1.38
CA PHE A 39 -14.80 -15.23 2.31
C PHE A 39 -15.20 -13.88 1.69
N THR A 40 -16.33 -13.34 2.16
CA THR A 40 -16.82 -12.02 1.75
C THR A 40 -16.31 -10.94 2.69
N ASN A 41 -16.48 -9.68 2.30
CA ASN A 41 -16.14 -8.55 3.18
C ASN A 41 -16.92 -8.62 4.48
N MET A 42 -16.24 -8.48 5.61
CA MET A 42 -16.72 -8.68 6.98
C MET A 42 -17.18 -10.11 7.30
N GLY A 43 -16.96 -11.05 6.39
CA GLY A 43 -17.27 -12.48 6.60
C GLY A 43 -16.18 -13.20 7.41
N ALA A 44 -16.54 -14.38 7.93
CA ALA A 44 -15.60 -15.22 8.64
C ALA A 44 -14.52 -15.79 7.70
N ILE A 45 -13.26 -15.67 8.11
CA ILE A 45 -12.13 -16.34 7.45
C ILE A 45 -12.20 -17.83 7.82
N PRO A 46 -12.23 -18.76 6.84
CA PRO A 46 -12.20 -20.19 7.13
C PRO A 46 -10.98 -20.62 7.93
N VAL A 47 -11.15 -21.60 8.82
CA VAL A 47 -10.10 -22.10 9.71
C VAL A 47 -8.84 -22.54 8.97
N THR A 48 -8.96 -23.04 7.75
CA THR A 48 -7.84 -23.42 6.88
C THR A 48 -6.78 -22.30 6.73
N PHE A 49 -7.20 -21.02 6.79
CA PHE A 49 -6.33 -19.88 6.62
C PHE A 49 -5.84 -19.27 7.94
N SER A 50 -6.09 -19.94 9.07
CA SER A 50 -5.72 -19.50 10.41
C SER A 50 -4.68 -20.41 11.05
N CYS A 51 -4.11 -19.97 12.18
CA CYS A 51 -3.17 -20.79 12.98
C CYS A 51 -3.80 -22.05 13.59
N ASP A 52 -5.13 -22.14 13.60
CA ASP A 52 -5.86 -23.35 14.04
C ASP A 52 -6.08 -24.35 12.89
N GLY A 53 -5.67 -23.99 11.66
CA GLY A 53 -5.78 -24.81 10.46
C GLY A 53 -4.44 -25.03 9.77
N SER A 54 -4.46 -24.94 8.43
CA SER A 54 -3.25 -25.14 7.61
C SER A 54 -2.33 -23.92 7.56
N ASP A 55 -2.76 -22.80 8.08
CA ASP A 55 -2.02 -21.52 8.13
C ASP A 55 -1.48 -21.05 6.77
N ILE A 56 -2.26 -21.27 5.72
CA ILE A 56 -1.91 -20.91 4.35
C ILE A 56 -2.64 -19.63 3.91
N PRO A 57 -2.05 -18.79 3.01
CA PRO A 57 -2.72 -17.59 2.55
C PRO A 57 -3.95 -17.92 1.70
N PRO A 58 -5.06 -17.14 1.84
CA PRO A 58 -6.20 -17.25 0.95
C PRO A 58 -5.86 -16.74 -0.46
N ALA A 59 -6.58 -17.22 -1.46
CA ALA A 59 -6.56 -16.59 -2.77
C ALA A 59 -7.23 -15.21 -2.68
N LEU A 60 -6.61 -14.22 -3.33
CA LEU A 60 -7.15 -12.88 -3.49
C LEU A 60 -7.16 -12.53 -4.98
N TYR A 61 -8.14 -11.75 -5.42
CA TYR A 61 -8.18 -11.19 -6.77
C TYR A 61 -8.68 -9.75 -6.74
N TRP A 62 -8.24 -8.95 -7.73
CA TRP A 62 -8.55 -7.53 -7.77
C TRP A 62 -8.75 -6.99 -9.18
N TYR A 63 -9.66 -6.03 -9.30
CA TYR A 63 -9.98 -5.30 -10.54
C TYR A 63 -10.72 -3.98 -10.22
N PRO A 64 -10.78 -3.02 -11.13
CA PRO A 64 -9.92 -2.90 -12.29
C PRO A 64 -8.50 -2.47 -11.90
N ALA A 65 -7.54 -2.70 -12.81
CA ALA A 65 -6.21 -2.13 -12.66
C ALA A 65 -6.28 -0.62 -12.96
N PRO A 66 -5.80 0.27 -12.05
CA PRO A 66 -5.75 1.70 -12.34
C PRO A 66 -4.84 2.01 -13.53
N LYS A 67 -5.26 2.99 -14.37
CA LYS A 67 -4.42 3.46 -15.48
C LYS A 67 -3.09 4.00 -14.94
N GLY A 68 -1.97 3.51 -15.50
CA GLY A 68 -0.63 3.94 -15.12
C GLY A 68 -0.03 3.18 -13.92
N VAL A 69 -0.69 2.11 -13.44
CA VAL A 69 -0.11 1.24 -12.41
C VAL A 69 1.21 0.63 -12.91
N LYS A 70 2.23 0.66 -12.05
CA LYS A 70 3.55 0.06 -12.31
C LYS A 70 3.93 -1.02 -11.30
N SER A 71 3.30 -1.04 -10.14
CA SER A 71 3.44 -2.12 -9.17
C SER A 71 2.28 -2.09 -8.17
N TYR A 72 2.14 -3.21 -7.41
CA TYR A 72 1.23 -3.25 -6.27
C TYR A 72 2.00 -3.62 -4.98
N VAL A 73 1.38 -3.26 -3.86
CA VAL A 73 1.74 -3.70 -2.51
C VAL A 73 0.49 -4.24 -1.84
N LEU A 74 0.58 -5.42 -1.23
CA LEU A 74 -0.46 -6.02 -0.40
C LEU A 74 0.01 -6.05 1.05
N ILE A 75 -0.84 -5.60 1.97
CA ILE A 75 -0.60 -5.65 3.42
C ILE A 75 -1.83 -6.29 4.07
N CYS A 76 -1.62 -7.34 4.87
CA CYS A 76 -2.63 -7.85 5.77
C CYS A 76 -2.24 -7.51 7.20
N ASP A 77 -3.11 -6.85 7.92
CA ASP A 77 -2.91 -6.49 9.33
C ASP A 77 -4.17 -6.67 10.19
N ASP A 78 -3.95 -6.86 11.49
CA ASP A 78 -4.95 -6.96 12.55
C ASP A 78 -4.81 -5.75 13.48
N PRO A 79 -5.71 -4.75 13.43
CA PRO A 79 -5.69 -3.61 14.33
C PRO A 79 -6.29 -3.92 15.71
N ASP A 80 -6.96 -5.04 15.87
CA ASP A 80 -7.62 -5.44 17.13
C ASP A 80 -6.68 -6.21 18.08
N ALA A 81 -5.43 -6.46 17.64
CA ALA A 81 -4.44 -7.16 18.46
C ALA A 81 -4.06 -6.34 19.70
N PRO A 82 -3.94 -6.99 20.91
CA PRO A 82 -3.79 -6.29 22.19
C PRO A 82 -2.55 -5.37 22.30
N GLY A 83 -1.48 -5.70 21.58
CA GLY A 83 -0.22 -4.93 21.59
C GLY A 83 -0.12 -3.85 20.49
N GLY A 84 -1.23 -3.53 19.82
CA GLY A 84 -1.26 -2.65 18.63
C GLY A 84 -1.37 -3.45 17.34
N THR A 85 -1.37 -2.75 16.20
CA THR A 85 -1.56 -3.40 14.90
C THR A 85 -0.54 -4.50 14.64
N TRP A 86 -1.03 -5.74 14.47
CA TRP A 86 -0.21 -6.91 14.16
C TRP A 86 -0.20 -7.17 12.66
N VAL A 87 0.99 -7.32 12.08
CA VAL A 87 1.16 -7.51 10.62
C VAL A 87 1.23 -9.00 10.31
N HIS A 88 0.29 -9.47 9.50
CA HIS A 88 0.12 -10.87 9.11
C HIS A 88 0.81 -11.22 7.81
N TRP A 89 0.79 -10.31 6.83
CA TRP A 89 1.36 -10.55 5.50
C TRP A 89 1.72 -9.25 4.79
N VAL A 90 2.87 -9.23 4.13
CA VAL A 90 3.28 -8.10 3.27
C VAL A 90 3.89 -8.63 2.00
N LEU A 91 3.29 -8.30 0.86
CA LEU A 91 3.85 -8.51 -0.47
C LEU A 91 4.14 -7.16 -1.11
N TYR A 92 5.29 -7.02 -1.75
CA TYR A 92 5.69 -5.80 -2.45
C TYR A 92 6.40 -6.13 -3.77
N ASN A 93 6.64 -5.13 -4.62
CA ASN A 93 7.09 -5.31 -6.00
C ASN A 93 6.18 -6.27 -6.79
N ILE A 94 4.87 -6.32 -6.46
CA ILE A 94 3.90 -7.14 -7.20
C ILE A 94 3.81 -6.55 -8.62
N PRO A 95 3.99 -7.35 -9.69
CA PRO A 95 3.94 -6.86 -11.07
C PRO A 95 2.63 -6.17 -11.42
N PRO A 96 2.63 -5.15 -12.31
CA PRO A 96 1.41 -4.44 -12.71
C PRO A 96 0.42 -5.31 -13.48
N THR A 97 0.89 -6.42 -14.04
CA THR A 97 0.07 -7.42 -14.74
C THR A 97 -0.60 -8.43 -13.81
N ALA A 98 -0.23 -8.45 -12.52
CA ALA A 98 -0.85 -9.33 -11.55
C ALA A 98 -2.28 -8.89 -11.25
N THR A 99 -3.20 -9.83 -11.21
CA THR A 99 -4.62 -9.64 -10.89
C THR A 99 -5.07 -10.49 -9.69
N ASN A 100 -4.18 -11.30 -9.16
CA ASN A 100 -4.47 -12.21 -8.05
C ASN A 100 -3.21 -12.62 -7.28
N THR A 101 -3.45 -13.21 -6.08
CA THR A 101 -2.55 -14.14 -5.40
C THR A 101 -3.18 -15.54 -5.39
N THR A 102 -2.36 -16.59 -5.36
CA THR A 102 -2.85 -17.96 -5.31
C THR A 102 -3.00 -18.41 -3.85
N GLN A 103 -4.03 -19.23 -3.59
CA GLN A 103 -4.16 -19.92 -2.30
C GLN A 103 -2.94 -20.81 -2.03
N GLY A 104 -2.47 -20.80 -0.79
CA GLY A 104 -1.35 -21.65 -0.38
C GLY A 104 -0.03 -21.32 -1.06
N MET A 105 0.11 -20.09 -1.59
CA MET A 105 1.41 -19.69 -2.12
C MET A 105 2.49 -19.79 -1.03
N ALA A 106 3.64 -20.38 -1.40
CA ALA A 106 4.69 -20.67 -0.43
C ALA A 106 5.27 -19.40 0.22
N ASP A 107 5.63 -19.53 1.49
CA ASP A 107 6.30 -18.46 2.26
C ASP A 107 7.74 -18.31 1.79
N LYS A 108 7.97 -17.25 1.05
CA LYS A 108 9.28 -16.93 0.46
C LYS A 108 9.59 -15.45 0.63
N SER A 109 10.86 -15.14 0.79
CA SER A 109 11.34 -13.75 0.75
C SER A 109 11.29 -13.16 -0.66
N LYS A 110 11.40 -14.01 -1.71
CA LYS A 110 11.37 -13.61 -3.13
C LYS A 110 10.72 -14.69 -3.99
N TYR A 111 9.88 -14.26 -4.93
CA TYR A 111 9.18 -15.11 -5.91
C TYR A 111 9.77 -14.94 -7.32
N ASN A 112 9.55 -15.93 -8.19
CA ASN A 112 10.13 -15.96 -9.54
C ASN A 112 9.70 -14.78 -10.43
N ASN A 113 8.51 -14.21 -10.19
CA ASN A 113 7.99 -13.04 -10.92
C ASN A 113 8.54 -11.69 -10.41
N GLY A 114 9.53 -11.69 -9.49
CA GLY A 114 10.11 -10.49 -8.90
C GLY A 114 9.38 -9.94 -7.68
N MET A 115 8.20 -10.45 -7.36
CA MET A 115 7.48 -10.14 -6.13
C MET A 115 8.30 -10.55 -4.91
N MET A 116 8.19 -9.81 -3.83
CA MET A 116 8.90 -10.06 -2.58
C MET A 116 7.95 -10.01 -1.39
N SER A 117 8.33 -10.71 -0.32
CA SER A 117 7.67 -10.63 0.98
C SER A 117 8.55 -9.90 1.98
N ALA A 118 7.94 -9.05 2.81
CA ALA A 118 8.58 -8.55 4.03
C ALA A 118 8.30 -9.50 5.20
N LYS A 119 9.04 -9.33 6.29
CA LYS A 119 8.76 -10.04 7.53
C LYS A 119 7.45 -9.56 8.13
N ASN A 120 6.64 -10.52 8.57
CA ASN A 120 5.45 -10.28 9.39
C ASN A 120 5.83 -10.00 10.85
N SER A 121 4.85 -9.80 11.73
CA SER A 121 5.11 -9.48 13.15
C SER A 121 5.71 -10.65 13.96
N TRP A 122 5.67 -11.88 13.44
CA TRP A 122 6.42 -13.02 14.00
C TRP A 122 7.88 -13.07 13.54
N GLY A 123 8.31 -12.16 12.65
CA GLY A 123 9.67 -12.14 12.12
C GLY A 123 9.89 -13.11 10.95
N ALA A 124 8.84 -13.79 10.48
CA ALA A 124 8.86 -14.73 9.35
C ALA A 124 8.52 -14.02 8.02
N PHE A 125 9.03 -14.55 6.91
CA PHE A 125 8.59 -14.16 5.58
C PHE A 125 7.31 -14.92 5.22
N GLY A 126 6.38 -14.24 4.53
CA GLY A 126 5.14 -14.84 4.07
C GLY A 126 3.95 -14.52 4.96
N TYR A 127 2.96 -15.37 4.87
CA TYR A 127 1.68 -15.25 5.56
C TYR A 127 1.78 -15.88 6.94
N GLY A 128 1.14 -15.24 7.93
CA GLY A 128 0.74 -15.84 9.19
C GLY A 128 -0.73 -15.57 9.39
N GLY A 129 -1.52 -16.59 9.56
CA GLY A 129 -2.97 -16.50 9.59
C GLY A 129 -3.53 -15.86 10.86
N PRO A 130 -4.84 -15.60 10.89
CA PRO A 130 -5.56 -15.20 12.09
C PRO A 130 -5.24 -16.11 13.27
N CYS A 131 -4.83 -15.49 14.40
CA CYS A 131 -4.50 -16.20 15.62
C CYS A 131 -4.79 -15.32 16.86
N PRO A 132 -6.05 -14.86 17.04
CA PRO A 132 -6.37 -13.98 18.14
C PRO A 132 -6.23 -14.73 19.46
N PRO A 133 -5.76 -14.09 20.54
CA PRO A 133 -5.66 -14.73 21.85
C PRO A 133 -7.04 -15.08 22.42
N SER A 134 -8.06 -14.31 22.07
CA SER A 134 -9.47 -14.53 22.42
C SER A 134 -10.39 -13.58 21.64
N GLY A 135 -11.67 -13.94 21.51
CA GLY A 135 -12.67 -13.06 20.91
C GLY A 135 -12.60 -13.01 19.39
N THR A 136 -13.20 -11.98 18.80
CA THR A 136 -13.25 -11.81 17.33
C THR A 136 -12.39 -10.63 16.92
N HIS A 137 -11.42 -10.89 16.06
CA HIS A 137 -10.56 -9.87 15.47
C HIS A 137 -10.88 -9.68 13.98
N ARG A 138 -10.53 -8.51 13.43
CA ARG A 138 -10.66 -8.14 12.04
C ARG A 138 -9.30 -8.14 11.35
N TYR A 139 -9.25 -8.73 10.18
CA TYR A 139 -8.05 -8.86 9.36
C TYR A 139 -8.23 -8.07 8.08
N PHE A 140 -7.47 -6.99 7.94
CA PHE A 140 -7.58 -6.05 6.83
C PHE A 140 -6.58 -6.41 5.74
N PHE A 141 -7.07 -6.94 4.63
CA PHE A 141 -6.27 -7.11 3.41
C PHE A 141 -6.35 -5.82 2.60
N LYS A 142 -5.23 -5.11 2.47
CA LYS A 142 -5.12 -3.78 1.85
C LYS A 142 -4.23 -3.86 0.63
N LEU A 143 -4.78 -3.58 -0.55
CA LEU A 143 -4.04 -3.54 -1.82
C LEU A 143 -3.84 -2.10 -2.25
N TYR A 144 -2.60 -1.75 -2.54
CA TYR A 144 -2.19 -0.44 -3.02
C TYR A 144 -1.62 -0.57 -4.42
N ALA A 145 -2.16 0.19 -5.39
CA ALA A 145 -1.59 0.34 -6.72
C ALA A 145 -0.71 1.59 -6.76
N LEU A 146 0.51 1.45 -7.27
CA LEU A 146 1.51 2.51 -7.32
C LEU A 146 1.81 2.92 -8.77
N ASP A 147 2.03 4.22 -9.01
CA ASP A 147 2.50 4.76 -10.29
C ASP A 147 4.01 4.63 -10.49
N ILE A 148 4.69 4.00 -9.54
CA ILE A 148 6.10 3.64 -9.59
C ILE A 148 6.29 2.14 -9.39
N ALA A 149 7.44 1.64 -9.82
CA ALA A 149 7.97 0.33 -9.41
C ALA A 149 9.22 0.59 -8.56
N PRO A 150 9.06 0.88 -7.26
CA PRO A 150 10.20 1.15 -6.40
C PRO A 150 11.03 -0.12 -6.33
N LYS A 151 12.31 -0.05 -6.73
CA LYS A 151 13.25 -1.18 -6.68
C LYS A 151 13.67 -1.43 -5.24
N MET A 152 12.72 -1.85 -4.41
CA MET A 152 13.00 -2.16 -3.01
C MET A 152 13.73 -3.50 -2.92
N PRO A 153 14.85 -3.56 -2.16
CA PRO A 153 15.61 -4.79 -2.00
C PRO A 153 14.85 -5.82 -1.17
N MET A 154 15.26 -7.07 -1.29
CA MET A 154 14.81 -8.14 -0.40
C MET A 154 15.13 -7.80 1.07
N GLY A 155 14.18 -8.06 1.96
CA GLY A 155 14.31 -7.74 3.38
C GLY A 155 13.93 -6.31 3.77
N SER A 156 13.36 -5.51 2.84
CA SER A 156 12.81 -4.20 3.18
C SER A 156 11.74 -4.33 4.27
N SER A 157 11.83 -3.47 5.29
CA SER A 157 10.84 -3.42 6.37
C SER A 157 9.53 -2.79 5.90
N LEU A 158 8.42 -3.07 6.60
CA LEU A 158 7.13 -2.44 6.32
C LEU A 158 7.22 -0.90 6.35
N SER A 159 8.01 -0.34 7.27
CA SER A 159 8.23 1.11 7.36
C SER A 159 8.89 1.68 6.09
N GLN A 160 9.92 1.00 5.57
CA GLN A 160 10.60 1.38 4.32
C GLN A 160 9.63 1.27 3.13
N ILE A 161 8.82 0.21 3.08
CA ILE A 161 7.81 -0.01 2.05
C ILE A 161 6.77 1.13 2.08
N LYS A 162 6.18 1.43 3.25
CA LYS A 162 5.23 2.53 3.44
C LYS A 162 5.82 3.88 3.05
N LYS A 163 7.10 4.12 3.37
CA LYS A 163 7.83 5.35 2.97
C LYS A 163 7.94 5.45 1.44
N ALA A 164 8.28 4.37 0.76
CA ALA A 164 8.38 4.33 -0.70
C ALA A 164 7.04 4.51 -1.41
N MET A 165 5.93 4.09 -0.79
CA MET A 165 4.58 4.25 -1.31
C MET A 165 4.05 5.69 -1.21
N LYS A 166 4.60 6.49 -0.29
CA LYS A 166 4.07 7.84 0.01
C LYS A 166 4.13 8.75 -1.22
N GLY A 167 2.96 9.30 -1.61
CA GLY A 167 2.82 10.17 -2.78
C GLY A 167 2.66 9.42 -4.11
N HIS A 168 2.70 8.08 -4.11
CA HIS A 168 2.66 7.24 -5.31
C HIS A 168 1.45 6.31 -5.40
N ILE A 169 0.52 6.41 -4.44
CA ILE A 169 -0.69 5.56 -4.42
C ILE A 169 -1.72 6.16 -5.38
N ILE A 170 -2.01 5.42 -6.46
CA ILE A 170 -3.00 5.78 -7.48
C ILE A 170 -4.26 4.92 -7.42
N GLY A 171 -4.24 3.83 -6.65
CA GLY A 171 -5.40 2.98 -6.42
C GLY A 171 -5.32 2.29 -5.07
N TYR A 172 -6.50 1.96 -4.52
CA TYR A 172 -6.63 1.29 -3.22
C TYR A 172 -7.81 0.35 -3.23
N GLY A 173 -7.63 -0.83 -2.65
CA GLY A 173 -8.68 -1.81 -2.41
C GLY A 173 -8.52 -2.42 -1.03
N GLU A 174 -9.63 -2.78 -0.40
CA GLU A 174 -9.65 -3.39 0.91
C GLU A 174 -10.68 -4.52 0.97
N LEU A 175 -10.30 -5.61 1.64
CA LEU A 175 -11.17 -6.72 2.01
C LEU A 175 -10.92 -7.00 3.50
N ILE A 176 -11.98 -7.03 4.29
CA ILE A 176 -11.91 -7.30 5.72
C ILE A 176 -12.50 -8.69 5.97
N GLY A 177 -11.74 -9.57 6.60
CA GLY A 177 -12.25 -10.82 7.14
C GLY A 177 -12.29 -10.78 8.67
N THR A 178 -13.09 -11.64 9.28
CA THR A 178 -13.16 -11.81 10.73
C THR A 178 -12.74 -13.22 11.10
N PHE A 179 -12.13 -13.38 12.27
CA PHE A 179 -11.84 -14.68 12.85
C PHE A 179 -12.04 -14.63 14.36
N LYS A 180 -12.68 -15.67 14.90
CA LYS A 180 -12.95 -15.81 16.33
C LYS A 180 -12.24 -17.03 16.87
N ARG A 181 -11.62 -16.86 18.02
CA ARG A 181 -11.03 -17.93 18.82
C ARG A 181 -11.55 -17.93 20.24
#